data_083b2343f2d312982335d6731d331b8b
#
_entry.id   083b2343f2d312982335d6731d331b8b
#
_cell.length_a   1.000
_cell.length_b   1.000
_cell.length_c   1.000
_cell.angle_alpha   90.00
_cell.angle_beta   90.00
_cell.angle_gamma   90.00
#
_symmetry.space_group_name_H-M   'P 1'
#
loop_
_entity.id
_entity.type
_entity.pdbx_description
1 polymer ?
#
loop_
_entity_poly.entity_id
_entity_poly.type
_entity_poly.pdbx_seq_one_letter_code
_entity_poly.pdbx_strand_id
1 'polypeptide(L)'
;LLDEIGIEGQRRLLGAQALIVGAGGLGSPVALYLGTAGVGRLTIVDDDLVDLTNLQRQILHGERDVGRRKVDSARDAVSRIAGATTVHTVDRRLDESSVLPLVADHDLVIDGADNFPTRALVSRACALLAVPHVWASVHRFDAQASVWWAGEGPCYHCVFPQQPSPDQVPSCAVGGVLGATVGAIGSVLAVEAIKLIVGLGEPLIGRLLVHDGLAQTWDTLTVRADPDCRVCGSEADPTAPLSGGTAEPVPAAYRPGEGVAPEDLAELLEGGATLIDVREPGEREIVTIPGAIPLPLAAVLAGAPVPPGVLVVHCKSGGRSARAVATLRARGVDARNLDGGILAWVARIRPEESTY
;
A
#
# COMPACT_ATOMS: atom_id res chain seq x y z
N LEU A 1 -21.09 -21.61 17.54
CA LEU A 1 -20.85 -20.24 18.00
C LEU A 1 -20.08 -20.30 19.31
N LEU A 2 -19.14 -19.36 19.51
CA LEU A 2 -18.46 -19.15 20.80
C LEU A 2 -19.47 -18.53 21.78
N ASP A 3 -19.52 -19.01 23.01
CA ASP A 3 -20.47 -18.51 24.02
C ASP A 3 -20.24 -17.03 24.32
N GLU A 4 -18.99 -16.58 24.26
CA GLU A 4 -18.58 -15.18 24.48
C GLU A 4 -19.11 -14.23 23.39
N ILE A 5 -19.32 -14.71 22.18
CA ILE A 5 -19.94 -13.94 21.09
C ILE A 5 -21.46 -14.00 21.23
N GLY A 6 -22.01 -15.21 21.41
CA GLY A 6 -23.41 -15.46 21.61
C GLY A 6 -24.32 -14.84 20.52
N ILE A 7 -25.61 -14.77 20.81
CA ILE A 7 -26.60 -14.18 19.89
C ILE A 7 -26.42 -12.67 19.77
N GLU A 8 -26.09 -12.01 20.86
CA GLU A 8 -25.93 -10.55 20.87
C GLU A 8 -24.72 -10.09 20.08
N GLY A 9 -23.58 -10.76 20.24
CA GLY A 9 -22.39 -10.48 19.43
C GLY A 9 -22.64 -10.74 17.94
N GLN A 10 -23.40 -11.80 17.59
CA GLN A 10 -23.77 -12.05 16.20
C GLN A 10 -24.70 -10.97 15.65
N ARG A 11 -25.61 -10.41 16.44
CA ARG A 11 -26.45 -9.27 16.04
C ARG A 11 -25.60 -8.01 15.78
N ARG A 12 -24.60 -7.75 16.65
CA ARG A 12 -23.66 -6.63 16.45
C ARG A 12 -22.87 -6.80 15.18
N LEU A 13 -22.35 -7.99 14.90
CA LEU A 13 -21.66 -8.28 13.64
C LEU A 13 -22.57 -8.03 12.44
N LEU A 14 -23.81 -8.52 12.47
CA LEU A 14 -24.76 -8.35 11.38
C LEU A 14 -25.15 -6.88 11.17
N GLY A 15 -25.18 -6.07 12.22
CA GLY A 15 -25.44 -4.63 12.15
C GLY A 15 -24.23 -3.80 11.71
N ALA A 16 -23.03 -4.35 11.79
CA ALA A 16 -21.80 -3.61 11.57
C ALA A 16 -21.47 -3.37 10.10
N GLN A 17 -20.77 -2.26 9.87
CA GLN A 17 -20.30 -1.79 8.58
C GLN A 17 -18.79 -1.54 8.64
N ALA A 18 -18.01 -2.33 7.93
CA ALA A 18 -16.55 -2.23 7.91
C ALA A 18 -16.03 -1.77 6.56
N LEU A 19 -15.12 -0.79 6.58
CA LEU A 19 -14.38 -0.33 5.41
C LEU A 19 -13.04 -1.06 5.33
N ILE A 20 -12.76 -1.72 4.24
CA ILE A 20 -11.49 -2.37 3.94
C ILE A 20 -10.80 -1.56 2.84
N VAL A 21 -9.69 -0.93 3.17
CA VAL A 21 -8.86 -0.20 2.22
C VAL A 21 -7.78 -1.13 1.71
N GLY A 22 -7.86 -1.47 0.43
CA GLY A 22 -6.98 -2.43 -0.25
C GLY A 22 -7.51 -3.86 -0.24
N ALA A 23 -7.74 -4.42 -1.42
CA ALA A 23 -8.06 -5.84 -1.66
C ALA A 23 -6.79 -6.67 -1.91
N GLY A 24 -5.69 -6.25 -1.30
CA GLY A 24 -4.37 -6.86 -1.41
C GLY A 24 -4.13 -8.00 -0.42
N GLY A 25 -2.85 -8.18 -0.02
CA GLY A 25 -2.44 -9.27 0.86
C GLY A 25 -3.09 -9.22 2.26
N LEU A 26 -3.12 -8.05 2.90
CA LEU A 26 -3.75 -7.85 4.21
C LEU A 26 -5.29 -7.85 4.10
N GLY A 27 -5.84 -7.16 3.11
CA GLY A 27 -7.29 -7.11 2.91
C GLY A 27 -7.91 -8.47 2.57
N SER A 28 -7.17 -9.36 1.92
CA SER A 28 -7.65 -10.68 1.53
C SER A 28 -8.16 -11.53 2.69
N PRO A 29 -7.36 -11.88 3.71
CA PRO A 29 -7.85 -12.65 4.85
C PRO A 29 -8.90 -11.88 5.66
N VAL A 30 -8.76 -10.55 5.79
CA VAL A 30 -9.73 -9.71 6.49
C VAL A 30 -11.12 -9.84 5.85
N ALA A 31 -11.23 -9.64 4.53
CA ALA A 31 -12.52 -9.71 3.83
C ALA A 31 -13.18 -11.10 3.96
N LEU A 32 -12.38 -12.19 3.87
CA LEU A 32 -12.87 -13.55 4.02
C LEU A 32 -13.37 -13.81 5.45
N TYR A 33 -12.58 -13.45 6.47
CA TYR A 33 -12.95 -13.72 7.86
C TYR A 33 -14.08 -12.83 8.36
N LEU A 34 -14.11 -11.55 8.02
CA LEU A 34 -15.22 -10.67 8.43
C LEU A 34 -16.52 -11.07 7.71
N GLY A 35 -16.45 -11.45 6.43
CA GLY A 35 -17.60 -11.99 5.72
C GLY A 35 -18.14 -13.25 6.38
N THR A 36 -17.29 -14.24 6.64
CA THR A 36 -17.73 -15.51 7.28
C THR A 36 -18.12 -15.36 8.73
N ALA A 37 -17.62 -14.34 9.45
CA ALA A 37 -18.09 -13.98 10.78
C ALA A 37 -19.49 -13.34 10.77
N GLY A 38 -19.98 -12.93 9.60
CA GLY A 38 -21.33 -12.37 9.44
C GLY A 38 -21.39 -10.86 9.67
N VAL A 39 -20.31 -10.13 9.38
CA VAL A 39 -20.39 -8.65 9.30
C VAL A 39 -21.37 -8.26 8.21
N GLY A 40 -22.34 -7.42 8.54
CA GLY A 40 -23.48 -7.15 7.66
C GLY A 40 -23.09 -6.44 6.36
N ARG A 41 -22.19 -5.46 6.42
CA ARG A 41 -21.69 -4.73 5.24
C ARG A 41 -20.17 -4.64 5.26
N LEU A 42 -19.54 -5.08 4.17
CA LEU A 42 -18.13 -4.81 3.86
C LEU A 42 -18.06 -3.87 2.67
N THR A 43 -17.39 -2.74 2.83
CA THR A 43 -17.03 -1.88 1.69
C THR A 43 -15.56 -2.09 1.38
N ILE A 44 -15.24 -2.49 0.16
CA ILE A 44 -13.87 -2.78 -0.28
C ILE A 44 -13.45 -1.72 -1.31
N VAL A 45 -12.35 -1.04 -1.03
CA VAL A 45 -11.79 0.02 -1.89
C VAL A 45 -10.44 -0.42 -2.44
N ASP A 46 -10.31 -0.46 -3.75
CA ASP A 46 -9.05 -0.74 -4.44
C ASP A 46 -9.15 -0.28 -5.90
N ASP A 47 -8.10 0.30 -6.48
CA ASP A 47 -8.08 0.79 -7.87
C ASP A 47 -7.29 -0.10 -8.83
N ASP A 48 -6.75 -1.22 -8.35
CA ASP A 48 -5.89 -2.11 -9.11
C ASP A 48 -6.66 -3.22 -9.85
N LEU A 49 -5.92 -3.85 -10.78
CA LEU A 49 -6.27 -5.12 -11.38
C LEU A 49 -5.55 -6.26 -10.65
N VAL A 50 -6.12 -7.45 -10.73
CA VAL A 50 -5.47 -8.68 -10.26
C VAL A 50 -4.30 -9.00 -11.18
N ASP A 51 -3.12 -9.16 -10.62
CA ASP A 51 -1.90 -9.53 -11.33
C ASP A 51 -1.40 -10.90 -10.85
N LEU A 52 -0.84 -11.70 -11.75
CA LEU A 52 -0.33 -13.04 -11.45
C LEU A 52 0.71 -13.01 -10.31
N THR A 53 1.57 -11.99 -10.27
CA THR A 53 2.60 -11.81 -9.24
C THR A 53 2.03 -11.54 -7.85
N ASN A 54 0.76 -11.18 -7.77
CA ASN A 54 0.08 -10.90 -6.50
C ASN A 54 -0.46 -12.16 -5.81
N LEU A 55 -0.74 -13.23 -6.55
CA LEU A 55 -1.48 -14.40 -6.06
C LEU A 55 -0.76 -15.14 -4.92
N GLN A 56 0.56 -15.03 -4.84
CA GLN A 56 1.35 -15.64 -3.76
C GLN A 56 1.02 -15.09 -2.36
N ARG A 57 0.30 -13.94 -2.26
CA ARG A 57 -0.10 -13.31 -0.99
C ARG A 57 -1.52 -12.77 -0.95
N GLN A 58 -2.18 -12.64 -2.10
CA GLN A 58 -3.54 -12.09 -2.22
C GLN A 58 -4.56 -13.23 -2.43
N ILE A 59 -4.77 -14.02 -1.38
CA ILE A 59 -5.55 -15.28 -1.40
C ILE A 59 -7.05 -15.11 -1.73
N LEU A 60 -7.53 -13.87 -1.81
CA LEU A 60 -8.89 -13.51 -2.23
C LEU A 60 -9.10 -13.75 -3.72
N HIS A 61 -8.02 -13.68 -4.51
CA HIS A 61 -8.01 -13.80 -5.96
C HIS A 61 -7.43 -15.13 -6.42
N GLY A 62 -7.86 -15.60 -7.58
CA GLY A 62 -7.33 -16.79 -8.22
C GLY A 62 -6.77 -16.49 -9.62
N GLU A 63 -6.12 -17.45 -10.27
CA GLU A 63 -5.55 -17.31 -11.62
C GLU A 63 -6.59 -16.86 -12.66
N ARG A 64 -7.85 -17.32 -12.53
CA ARG A 64 -8.97 -16.92 -13.40
C ARG A 64 -9.37 -15.44 -13.25
N ASP A 65 -8.92 -14.79 -12.18
CA ASP A 65 -9.23 -13.39 -11.90
C ASP A 65 -8.17 -12.43 -12.43
N VAL A 66 -7.06 -12.94 -12.98
CA VAL A 66 -5.99 -12.10 -13.55
C VAL A 66 -6.57 -11.17 -14.63
N GLY A 67 -6.28 -9.88 -14.50
CA GLY A 67 -6.81 -8.81 -15.37
C GLY A 67 -8.18 -8.26 -14.96
N ARG A 68 -8.88 -8.86 -14.00
CA ARG A 68 -10.13 -8.31 -13.44
C ARG A 68 -9.83 -7.22 -12.40
N ARG A 69 -10.80 -6.35 -12.14
CA ARG A 69 -10.73 -5.41 -11.01
C ARG A 69 -10.64 -6.20 -9.70
N LYS A 70 -9.70 -5.83 -8.82
CA LYS A 70 -9.55 -6.49 -7.51
C LYS A 70 -10.83 -6.44 -6.69
N VAL A 71 -11.53 -5.31 -6.69
CA VAL A 71 -12.80 -5.14 -5.94
C VAL A 71 -13.91 -6.08 -6.43
N ASP A 72 -14.01 -6.35 -7.74
CA ASP A 72 -15.01 -7.27 -8.28
C ASP A 72 -14.67 -8.74 -7.96
N SER A 73 -13.40 -9.11 -8.10
CA SER A 73 -12.92 -10.44 -7.69
C SER A 73 -13.14 -10.66 -6.19
N ALA A 74 -12.87 -9.65 -5.37
CA ALA A 74 -13.09 -9.67 -3.93
C ALA A 74 -14.57 -9.87 -3.57
N ARG A 75 -15.47 -9.11 -4.19
CA ARG A 75 -16.93 -9.27 -3.98
C ARG A 75 -17.37 -10.69 -4.30
N ASP A 76 -16.96 -11.22 -5.45
CA ASP A 76 -17.35 -12.56 -5.89
C ASP A 76 -16.81 -13.65 -4.94
N ALA A 77 -15.56 -13.49 -4.45
CA ALA A 77 -14.94 -14.40 -3.51
C ALA A 77 -15.66 -14.43 -2.16
N VAL A 78 -15.96 -13.26 -1.59
CA VAL A 78 -16.69 -13.15 -0.31
C VAL A 78 -18.13 -13.65 -0.47
N SER A 79 -18.83 -13.25 -1.51
CA SER A 79 -20.23 -13.66 -1.75
C SER A 79 -20.40 -15.15 -1.91
N ARG A 80 -19.37 -15.86 -2.40
CA ARG A 80 -19.38 -17.32 -2.54
C ARG A 80 -19.39 -18.06 -1.19
N ILE A 81 -18.82 -17.46 -0.14
CA ILE A 81 -18.62 -18.11 1.16
C ILE A 81 -19.45 -17.48 2.29
N ALA A 82 -19.96 -16.27 2.10
CA ALA A 82 -20.62 -15.46 3.12
C ALA A 82 -21.88 -14.78 2.55
N GLY A 83 -22.91 -15.59 2.30
CA GLY A 83 -24.14 -15.11 1.65
C GLY A 83 -24.97 -14.11 2.44
N ALA A 84 -24.73 -13.95 3.75
CA ALA A 84 -25.41 -12.96 4.60
C ALA A 84 -24.73 -11.58 4.60
N THR A 85 -23.48 -11.50 4.14
CA THR A 85 -22.70 -10.25 4.09
C THR A 85 -22.92 -9.54 2.76
N THR A 86 -23.28 -8.26 2.82
CA THR A 86 -23.34 -7.41 1.63
C THR A 86 -21.98 -6.81 1.34
N VAL A 87 -21.45 -7.01 0.14
CA VAL A 87 -20.18 -6.45 -0.29
C VAL A 87 -20.39 -5.29 -1.25
N HIS A 88 -20.00 -4.09 -0.83
CA HIS A 88 -19.96 -2.90 -1.66
C HIS A 88 -18.52 -2.72 -2.19
N THR A 89 -18.39 -2.34 -3.44
CA THR A 89 -17.10 -2.13 -4.10
C THR A 89 -16.93 -0.68 -4.52
N VAL A 90 -15.73 -0.15 -4.27
CA VAL A 90 -15.32 1.20 -4.66
C VAL A 90 -14.05 1.08 -5.49
N ASP A 91 -14.22 1.10 -6.82
CA ASP A 91 -13.14 0.98 -7.81
C ASP A 91 -12.52 2.35 -8.06
N ARG A 92 -11.72 2.83 -7.11
CA ARG A 92 -10.94 4.06 -7.25
C ARG A 92 -9.88 4.17 -6.16
N ARG A 93 -8.86 4.96 -6.43
CA ARG A 93 -7.91 5.41 -5.41
C ARG A 93 -8.59 6.41 -4.46
N LEU A 94 -8.30 6.28 -3.17
CA LEU A 94 -8.74 7.26 -2.18
C LEU A 94 -7.96 8.57 -2.34
N ASP A 95 -8.68 9.67 -2.21
CA ASP A 95 -8.18 11.03 -2.18
C ASP A 95 -8.84 11.84 -1.06
N GLU A 96 -8.41 13.10 -0.88
CA GLU A 96 -8.93 13.98 0.16
C GLU A 96 -10.44 14.21 0.07
N SER A 97 -11.00 14.18 -1.14
CA SER A 97 -12.43 14.42 -1.37
C SER A 97 -13.28 13.20 -1.04
N SER A 98 -12.73 12.00 -1.15
CA SER A 98 -13.44 10.74 -1.04
C SER A 98 -13.28 10.03 0.30
N VAL A 99 -12.17 10.26 1.03
CA VAL A 99 -11.86 9.48 2.23
C VAL A 99 -12.79 9.81 3.40
N LEU A 100 -13.06 11.09 3.68
CA LEU A 100 -13.89 11.49 4.81
C LEU A 100 -15.32 10.95 4.73
N PRO A 101 -16.07 11.10 3.61
CA PRO A 101 -17.40 10.52 3.48
C PRO A 101 -17.40 9.00 3.65
N LEU A 102 -16.38 8.32 3.08
CA LEU A 102 -16.28 6.87 3.20
C LEU A 102 -16.02 6.44 4.65
N VAL A 103 -15.07 7.06 5.34
CA VAL A 103 -14.79 6.72 6.76
C VAL A 103 -16.01 7.01 7.64
N ALA A 104 -16.71 8.13 7.43
CA ALA A 104 -17.87 8.52 8.22
C ALA A 104 -19.06 7.55 8.10
N ASP A 105 -19.15 6.79 7.00
CA ASP A 105 -20.24 5.82 6.74
C ASP A 105 -19.93 4.42 7.29
N HIS A 106 -18.88 4.25 8.10
CA HIS A 106 -18.46 2.96 8.62
C HIS A 106 -18.10 3.01 10.10
N ASP A 107 -18.33 1.88 10.80
CA ASP A 107 -18.05 1.74 12.24
C ASP A 107 -16.56 1.60 12.52
N LEU A 108 -15.79 1.08 11.57
CA LEU A 108 -14.34 0.89 11.66
C LEU A 108 -13.72 0.82 10.27
N VAL A 109 -12.43 1.10 10.22
CA VAL A 109 -11.63 1.00 8.99
C VAL A 109 -10.50 -0.01 9.20
N ILE A 110 -10.33 -0.91 8.24
CA ILE A 110 -9.19 -1.83 8.17
C ILE A 110 -8.27 -1.34 7.04
N ASP A 111 -7.06 -0.94 7.41
CA ASP A 111 -6.07 -0.41 6.48
C ASP A 111 -5.13 -1.51 5.99
N GLY A 112 -5.40 -1.98 4.78
CA GLY A 112 -4.54 -2.89 4.03
C GLY A 112 -3.69 -2.19 2.97
N ALA A 113 -3.56 -0.85 3.02
CA ALA A 113 -2.78 -0.09 2.06
C ALA A 113 -1.28 -0.43 2.16
N ASP A 114 -0.65 -0.60 1.01
CA ASP A 114 0.78 -0.88 0.85
C ASP A 114 1.63 0.36 0.54
N ASN A 115 1.01 1.54 0.58
CA ASN A 115 1.66 2.81 0.30
C ASN A 115 1.38 3.86 1.38
N PHE A 116 2.39 4.68 1.67
CA PHE A 116 2.34 5.69 2.72
C PHE A 116 1.32 6.82 2.47
N PRO A 117 1.14 7.35 1.23
CA PRO A 117 0.14 8.39 0.99
C PRO A 117 -1.28 7.96 1.36
N THR A 118 -1.72 6.77 0.93
CA THR A 118 -3.04 6.24 1.28
C THR A 118 -3.17 6.01 2.79
N ARG A 119 -2.13 5.45 3.41
CA ARG A 119 -2.09 5.23 4.87
C ARG A 119 -2.20 6.53 5.67
N ALA A 120 -1.45 7.57 5.29
CA ALA A 120 -1.52 8.88 5.94
C ALA A 120 -2.92 9.48 5.82
N LEU A 121 -3.51 9.40 4.64
CA LEU A 121 -4.85 9.90 4.34
C LEU A 121 -5.91 9.19 5.21
N VAL A 122 -5.91 7.86 5.22
CA VAL A 122 -6.86 7.04 5.98
C VAL A 122 -6.70 7.27 7.48
N SER A 123 -5.47 7.22 8.00
CA SER A 123 -5.22 7.37 9.43
C SER A 123 -5.63 8.75 9.95
N ARG A 124 -5.42 9.80 9.15
CA ARG A 124 -5.86 11.14 9.50
C ARG A 124 -7.38 11.28 9.46
N ALA A 125 -8.04 10.74 8.44
CA ALA A 125 -9.50 10.73 8.36
C ALA A 125 -10.12 9.98 9.55
N CYS A 126 -9.59 8.82 9.92
CA CYS A 126 -10.04 8.06 11.09
C CYS A 126 -9.85 8.83 12.39
N ALA A 127 -8.70 9.52 12.56
CA ALA A 127 -8.44 10.32 13.75
C ALA A 127 -9.38 11.52 13.87
N LEU A 128 -9.67 12.22 12.77
CA LEU A 128 -10.59 13.37 12.74
C LEU A 128 -12.04 12.98 13.05
N LEU A 129 -12.45 11.80 12.61
CA LEU A 129 -13.82 11.29 12.79
C LEU A 129 -13.96 10.39 14.04
N ALA A 130 -12.88 10.19 14.80
CA ALA A 130 -12.82 9.27 15.94
C ALA A 130 -13.31 7.84 15.58
N VAL A 131 -13.03 7.38 14.35
CA VAL A 131 -13.34 6.03 13.89
C VAL A 131 -12.15 5.11 14.15
N PRO A 132 -12.35 3.90 14.71
CA PRO A 132 -11.28 2.94 14.93
C PRO A 132 -10.57 2.57 13.61
N HIS A 133 -9.24 2.63 13.63
CA HIS A 133 -8.36 2.33 12.51
C HIS A 133 -7.54 1.08 12.84
N VAL A 134 -7.98 -0.07 12.33
CA VAL A 134 -7.28 -1.35 12.44
C VAL A 134 -6.20 -1.40 11.38
N TRP A 135 -4.96 -1.41 11.79
CA TRP A 135 -3.81 -1.18 10.92
C TRP A 135 -2.74 -2.25 11.04
N ALA A 136 -2.10 -2.56 9.92
CA ALA A 136 -0.86 -3.34 9.92
C ALA A 136 0.13 -2.84 8.85
N SER A 137 1.38 -3.22 9.07
CA SER A 137 2.47 -3.09 8.09
C SER A 137 3.26 -4.38 8.05
N VAL A 138 3.60 -4.84 6.83
CA VAL A 138 4.40 -6.05 6.62
C VAL A 138 5.57 -5.72 5.71
N HIS A 139 6.75 -6.17 6.07
CA HIS A 139 7.96 -6.03 5.26
C HIS A 139 8.78 -7.32 5.35
N ARG A 140 9.00 -7.98 4.21
CA ARG A 140 9.72 -9.26 4.10
C ARG A 140 9.09 -10.34 5.00
N PHE A 141 9.66 -10.60 6.15
CA PHE A 141 9.20 -11.59 7.14
C PHE A 141 8.60 -10.95 8.39
N ASP A 142 8.78 -9.63 8.55
CA ASP A 142 8.38 -8.91 9.76
C ASP A 142 7.05 -8.21 9.56
N ALA A 143 6.31 -8.07 10.65
CA ALA A 143 5.05 -7.36 10.63
C ALA A 143 4.77 -6.60 11.93
N GLN A 144 3.92 -5.61 11.80
CA GLN A 144 3.40 -4.82 12.92
C GLN A 144 1.89 -4.66 12.76
N ALA A 145 1.16 -4.66 13.89
CA ALA A 145 -0.27 -4.39 13.91
C ALA A 145 -0.68 -3.60 15.14
N SER A 146 -1.71 -2.77 15.01
CA SER A 146 -2.28 -1.98 16.11
C SER A 146 -3.72 -1.56 15.79
N VAL A 147 -4.43 -1.08 16.79
CA VAL A 147 -5.67 -0.33 16.64
C VAL A 147 -5.40 1.12 17.07
N TRP A 148 -5.51 2.03 16.11
CA TRP A 148 -5.38 3.47 16.34
C TRP A 148 -6.77 4.07 16.52
N TRP A 149 -7.02 4.73 17.65
CA TRP A 149 -8.34 5.30 17.93
C TRP A 149 -8.21 6.60 18.74
N ALA A 150 -8.28 7.71 18.05
CA ALA A 150 -8.21 9.02 18.68
C ALA A 150 -9.35 9.22 19.67
N GLY A 151 -9.04 9.66 20.87
CA GLY A 151 -9.99 9.79 21.99
C GLY A 151 -9.99 8.60 22.95
N GLU A 152 -9.79 7.39 22.46
CA GLU A 152 -9.68 6.16 23.27
C GLU A 152 -8.22 5.76 23.53
N GLY A 153 -7.30 6.22 22.66
CA GLY A 153 -5.87 5.94 22.73
C GLY A 153 -5.07 6.73 21.71
N PRO A 154 -3.85 6.29 21.37
CA PRO A 154 -3.04 6.96 20.38
C PRO A 154 -3.66 6.83 18.98
N CYS A 155 -3.56 7.88 18.17
CA CYS A 155 -3.72 7.75 16.74
C CYS A 155 -2.41 7.27 16.09
N TYR A 156 -2.45 6.89 14.81
CA TYR A 156 -1.26 6.47 14.05
C TYR A 156 -0.13 7.51 14.11
N HIS A 157 -0.45 8.80 14.01
CA HIS A 157 0.52 9.89 13.99
C HIS A 157 1.16 10.17 15.36
N CYS A 158 0.60 9.69 16.48
CA CYS A 158 1.26 9.75 17.77
C CYS A 158 2.55 8.92 17.80
N VAL A 159 2.58 7.82 17.04
CA VAL A 159 3.71 6.88 16.99
C VAL A 159 4.57 7.09 15.76
N PHE A 160 3.95 7.44 14.64
CA PHE A 160 4.62 7.69 13.34
C PHE A 160 4.34 9.12 12.86
N PRO A 161 4.91 10.15 13.53
CA PRO A 161 4.62 11.55 13.23
C PRO A 161 5.12 12.00 11.86
N GLN A 162 6.13 11.32 11.34
CA GLN A 162 6.69 11.58 10.01
C GLN A 162 6.54 10.33 9.15
N GLN A 163 6.04 10.53 7.93
CA GLN A 163 6.07 9.45 6.95
C GLN A 163 7.48 9.35 6.37
N PRO A 164 8.03 8.13 6.25
CA PRO A 164 9.29 7.97 5.56
C PRO A 164 9.14 8.43 4.11
N SER A 165 10.17 9.08 3.58
CA SER A 165 10.16 9.43 2.15
C SER A 165 10.13 8.14 1.31
N PRO A 166 9.54 8.17 0.10
CA PRO A 166 9.48 7.01 -0.79
C PRO A 166 10.84 6.35 -1.06
N ASP A 167 11.93 7.08 -0.81
CA ASP A 167 13.30 6.61 -0.98
C ASP A 167 13.85 5.81 0.20
N GLN A 168 13.28 6.03 1.37
CA GLN A 168 13.77 5.42 2.62
C GLN A 168 13.20 4.02 2.86
N VAL A 169 12.07 3.72 2.22
CA VAL A 169 11.42 2.42 2.38
C VAL A 169 11.06 1.84 1.01
N PRO A 170 11.71 0.74 0.61
CA PRO A 170 11.30 0.03 -0.59
C PRO A 170 9.83 -0.38 -0.48
N SER A 171 9.05 -0.18 -1.54
CA SER A 171 7.67 -0.68 -1.56
C SER A 171 7.67 -2.21 -1.35
N CYS A 172 6.58 -2.76 -0.82
CA CYS A 172 6.41 -4.22 -0.69
C CYS A 172 6.60 -4.96 -2.02
N ALA A 173 6.41 -4.27 -3.14
CA ALA A 173 6.68 -4.81 -4.49
C ALA A 173 8.18 -4.96 -4.79
N VAL A 174 9.04 -4.18 -4.14
CA VAL A 174 10.50 -4.22 -4.35
C VAL A 174 11.19 -5.02 -3.26
N GLY A 175 10.77 -4.84 -2.00
CA GLY A 175 11.35 -5.55 -0.85
C GLY A 175 10.91 -7.01 -0.73
N GLY A 176 9.83 -7.38 -1.41
CA GLY A 176 9.18 -8.67 -1.26
C GLY A 176 8.47 -8.84 0.08
N VAL A 177 7.60 -9.84 0.18
CA VAL A 177 6.92 -10.21 1.43
C VAL A 177 6.52 -11.67 1.38
N LEU A 178 6.68 -12.38 2.49
CA LEU A 178 6.22 -13.76 2.61
C LEU A 178 4.69 -13.79 2.75
N GLY A 179 3.98 -14.44 1.82
CA GLY A 179 2.52 -14.50 1.81
C GLY A 179 1.92 -15.06 3.11
N ALA A 180 2.57 -16.06 3.72
CA ALA A 180 2.12 -16.63 4.99
C ALA A 180 2.17 -15.61 6.14
N THR A 181 3.19 -14.76 6.22
CA THR A 181 3.27 -13.67 7.21
C THR A 181 2.13 -12.68 7.00
N VAL A 182 1.85 -12.31 5.75
CA VAL A 182 0.73 -11.43 5.41
C VAL A 182 -0.61 -12.04 5.85
N GLY A 183 -0.80 -13.36 5.60
CA GLY A 183 -1.99 -14.11 6.04
C GLY A 183 -2.16 -14.13 7.56
N ALA A 184 -1.08 -14.36 8.31
CA ALA A 184 -1.09 -14.37 9.77
C ALA A 184 -1.52 -13.00 10.33
N ILE A 185 -0.90 -11.92 9.85
CA ILE A 185 -1.23 -10.56 10.30
C ILE A 185 -2.62 -10.12 9.85
N GLY A 186 -3.05 -10.46 8.64
CA GLY A 186 -4.41 -10.17 8.22
C GLY A 186 -5.47 -10.89 9.06
N SER A 187 -5.16 -12.10 9.56
CA SER A 187 -6.01 -12.79 10.53
C SER A 187 -6.06 -12.05 11.88
N VAL A 188 -4.95 -11.49 12.34
CA VAL A 188 -4.91 -10.61 13.54
C VAL A 188 -5.82 -9.40 13.31
N LEU A 189 -5.74 -8.72 12.17
CA LEU A 189 -6.61 -7.59 11.86
C LEU A 189 -8.10 -7.96 11.90
N ALA A 190 -8.46 -9.13 11.38
CA ALA A 190 -9.84 -9.62 11.44
C ALA A 190 -10.31 -9.87 12.88
N VAL A 191 -9.45 -10.43 13.73
CA VAL A 191 -9.73 -10.61 15.17
C VAL A 191 -9.91 -9.26 15.86
N GLU A 192 -9.03 -8.27 15.61
CA GLU A 192 -9.16 -6.93 16.19
C GLU A 192 -10.47 -6.26 15.75
N ALA A 193 -10.85 -6.36 14.48
CA ALA A 193 -12.12 -5.84 13.99
C ALA A 193 -13.32 -6.49 14.68
N ILE A 194 -13.31 -7.82 14.83
CA ILE A 194 -14.38 -8.55 15.53
C ILE A 194 -14.46 -8.13 17.01
N LYS A 195 -13.32 -7.99 17.71
CA LYS A 195 -13.28 -7.51 19.09
C LYS A 195 -13.92 -6.14 19.24
N LEU A 196 -13.59 -5.21 18.34
CA LEU A 196 -14.16 -3.86 18.34
C LEU A 196 -15.68 -3.88 18.11
N ILE A 197 -16.16 -4.65 17.12
CA ILE A 197 -17.59 -4.74 16.80
C ILE A 197 -18.39 -5.38 17.93
N VAL A 198 -17.91 -6.49 18.46
CA VAL A 198 -18.63 -7.25 19.49
C VAL A 198 -18.47 -6.62 20.88
N GLY A 199 -17.41 -5.87 21.11
CA GLY A 199 -17.05 -5.35 22.44
C GLY A 199 -16.47 -6.44 23.33
N LEU A 200 -15.60 -7.30 22.78
CA LEU A 200 -15.06 -8.48 23.44
C LEU A 200 -13.53 -8.37 23.59
N GLY A 201 -13.03 -8.85 24.72
CA GLY A 201 -11.58 -8.91 24.98
C GLY A 201 -10.93 -7.53 25.06
N GLU A 202 -9.64 -7.46 24.77
CA GLU A 202 -8.85 -6.24 24.80
C GLU A 202 -8.30 -5.94 23.40
N PRO A 203 -8.87 -4.99 22.65
CA PRO A 203 -8.30 -4.55 21.37
C PRO A 203 -6.88 -3.99 21.54
N LEU A 204 -6.09 -3.99 20.46
CA LEU A 204 -4.71 -3.48 20.45
C LEU A 204 -4.63 -1.93 20.55
N ILE A 205 -5.57 -1.29 21.24
CA ILE A 205 -5.53 0.15 21.53
C ILE A 205 -4.40 0.41 22.53
N GLY A 206 -3.49 1.34 22.19
CA GLY A 206 -2.33 1.65 23.04
C GLY A 206 -1.26 0.55 23.05
N ARG A 207 -1.34 -0.41 22.13
CA ARG A 207 -0.40 -1.52 21.98
C ARG A 207 0.00 -1.71 20.52
N LEU A 208 1.29 -1.84 20.28
CA LEU A 208 1.84 -2.21 18.99
C LEU A 208 2.32 -3.65 19.05
N LEU A 209 1.69 -4.53 18.32
CA LEU A 209 2.12 -5.91 18.12
C LEU A 209 3.24 -5.93 17.08
N VAL A 210 4.34 -6.62 17.37
CA VAL A 210 5.49 -6.81 16.50
C VAL A 210 5.69 -8.30 16.29
N HIS A 211 5.79 -8.73 15.06
CA HIS A 211 6.01 -10.13 14.68
C HIS A 211 7.30 -10.27 13.88
N ASP A 212 8.17 -11.16 14.31
CA ASP A 212 9.31 -11.68 13.53
C ASP A 212 8.92 -13.04 12.97
N GLY A 213 8.69 -13.10 11.67
CA GLY A 213 8.23 -14.32 10.98
C GLY A 213 9.32 -15.38 10.82
N LEU A 214 10.60 -15.04 10.97
CA LEU A 214 11.69 -16.03 10.94
C LEU A 214 11.90 -16.68 12.30
N ALA A 215 11.90 -15.88 13.38
CA ALA A 215 12.01 -16.37 14.75
C ALA A 215 10.66 -16.88 15.29
N GLN A 216 9.54 -16.56 14.64
CA GLN A 216 8.17 -16.84 15.09
C GLN A 216 7.86 -16.24 16.46
N THR A 217 8.40 -15.05 16.74
CA THR A 217 8.12 -14.32 17.97
C THR A 217 7.03 -13.28 17.78
N TRP A 218 6.30 -13.02 18.86
CA TRP A 218 5.25 -12.02 18.95
C TRP A 218 5.51 -11.17 20.18
N ASP A 219 5.89 -9.93 19.96
CA ASP A 219 6.15 -8.97 21.01
C ASP A 219 5.11 -7.87 21.02
N THR A 220 4.81 -7.32 22.20
CA THR A 220 3.86 -6.23 22.35
C THR A 220 4.53 -5.05 23.02
N LEU A 221 4.53 -3.91 22.36
CA LEU A 221 5.05 -2.64 22.86
C LEU A 221 3.88 -1.76 23.32
N THR A 222 3.99 -1.17 24.50
CA THR A 222 3.04 -0.15 24.94
C THR A 222 3.31 1.16 24.22
N VAL A 223 2.28 1.73 23.61
CA VAL A 223 2.32 3.03 22.93
C VAL A 223 1.29 3.97 23.54
N ARG A 224 1.59 5.26 23.59
CA ARG A 224 0.73 6.25 24.26
C ARG A 224 0.34 7.36 23.30
N ALA A 225 -0.81 7.99 23.57
CA ALA A 225 -1.18 9.22 22.89
C ALA A 225 -0.14 10.31 23.18
N ASP A 226 0.25 11.01 22.14
CA ASP A 226 1.12 12.18 22.23
C ASP A 226 0.24 13.42 22.39
N PRO A 227 0.34 14.15 23.53
CA PRO A 227 -0.43 15.37 23.73
C PRO A 227 -0.13 16.47 22.70
N ASP A 228 1.07 16.45 22.11
CA ASP A 228 1.51 17.40 21.09
C ASP A 228 1.29 16.87 19.64
N CYS A 229 0.57 15.77 19.50
CA CYS A 229 0.29 15.19 18.18
C CYS A 229 -0.47 16.19 17.29
N ARG A 230 0.08 16.49 16.14
CA ARG A 230 -0.49 17.44 15.16
C ARG A 230 -1.84 16.99 14.57
N VAL A 231 -2.24 15.74 14.79
CA VAL A 231 -3.47 15.16 14.22
C VAL A 231 -4.57 14.98 15.27
N CYS A 232 -4.23 14.56 16.49
CA CYS A 232 -5.23 14.31 17.55
C CYS A 232 -4.89 14.96 18.88
N GLY A 233 -3.77 15.67 19.01
CA GLY A 233 -3.37 16.41 20.21
C GLY A 233 -4.11 17.73 20.37
N SER A 234 -3.77 18.48 21.44
CA SER A 234 -4.44 19.73 21.82
C SER A 234 -4.32 20.85 20.78
N GLU A 235 -3.28 20.83 19.96
CA GLU A 235 -3.02 21.81 18.91
C GLU A 235 -3.28 21.26 17.50
N ALA A 236 -4.04 20.18 17.40
CA ALA A 236 -4.39 19.58 16.13
C ALA A 236 -5.20 20.56 15.27
N ASP A 237 -4.79 20.71 14.01
CA ASP A 237 -5.53 21.52 13.02
C ASP A 237 -6.42 20.59 12.18
N PRO A 238 -7.75 20.59 12.43
CA PRO A 238 -8.68 19.76 11.66
C PRO A 238 -8.81 20.19 10.19
N THR A 239 -8.38 21.42 9.86
CA THR A 239 -8.46 21.98 8.50
C THR A 239 -7.21 21.73 7.67
N ALA A 240 -6.12 21.26 8.30
CA ALA A 240 -4.91 20.95 7.57
C ALA A 240 -5.15 19.82 6.55
N PRO A 241 -4.42 19.80 5.40
CA PRO A 241 -4.59 18.76 4.38
C PRO A 241 -4.49 17.36 4.94
N LEU A 242 -5.40 16.46 4.54
CA LEU A 242 -5.45 15.06 5.01
C LEU A 242 -4.21 14.26 4.58
N SER A 243 -3.65 14.59 3.44
CA SER A 243 -2.44 13.97 2.88
C SER A 243 -1.16 14.21 3.69
N GLY A 244 -1.28 14.80 4.89
CA GLY A 244 -0.21 14.94 5.88
C GLY A 244 1.07 15.50 5.28
N GLY A 245 1.06 16.80 5.03
CA GLY A 245 2.05 17.56 4.29
C GLY A 245 3.51 17.26 4.59
N THR A 246 4.28 17.59 3.62
CA THR A 246 5.68 17.52 3.26
C THR A 246 6.08 16.23 2.49
N ALA A 247 5.20 15.68 1.65
CA ALA A 247 5.73 15.32 0.36
C ALA A 247 6.13 16.68 -0.27
N GLU A 248 7.43 16.99 -0.34
CA GLU A 248 7.86 17.94 -1.36
C GLU A 248 7.06 17.62 -2.62
N PRO A 249 6.50 18.63 -3.33
CA PRO A 249 5.70 18.35 -4.50
C PRO A 249 6.52 17.40 -5.36
N VAL A 250 5.99 16.20 -5.60
CA VAL A 250 6.54 15.31 -6.65
C VAL A 250 6.59 16.22 -7.86
N PRO A 251 7.78 16.53 -8.40
CA PRO A 251 7.88 17.42 -9.53
C PRO A 251 6.87 16.98 -10.55
N ALA A 252 6.09 17.91 -11.09
CA ALA A 252 4.88 17.74 -11.87
C ALA A 252 4.78 16.35 -12.49
N ALA A 253 3.83 15.57 -12.00
CA ALA A 253 3.73 14.15 -12.21
C ALA A 253 4.12 13.81 -13.66
N TYR A 254 5.11 12.95 -13.83
CA TYR A 254 5.40 12.32 -15.11
C TYR A 254 4.09 11.89 -15.74
N ARG A 255 3.77 12.45 -16.89
CA ARG A 255 2.62 12.05 -17.69
C ARG A 255 3.07 10.93 -18.60
N PRO A 256 2.43 9.75 -18.58
CA PRO A 256 2.69 8.72 -19.59
C PRO A 256 2.55 9.34 -20.99
N GLY A 257 3.58 9.15 -21.83
CA GLY A 257 3.64 9.73 -23.18
C GLY A 257 4.52 10.99 -23.31
N GLU A 258 5.08 11.53 -22.20
CA GLU A 258 6.11 12.58 -22.25
C GLU A 258 7.55 12.02 -22.24
N GLY A 259 7.70 10.70 -22.16
CA GLY A 259 8.98 10.00 -22.14
C GLY A 259 9.35 9.37 -23.49
N VAL A 260 10.23 8.40 -23.41
CA VAL A 260 10.67 7.58 -24.54
C VAL A 260 9.83 6.32 -24.58
N ALA A 261 9.16 6.03 -25.68
CA ALA A 261 8.50 4.75 -25.84
C ALA A 261 9.54 3.62 -25.92
N PRO A 262 9.24 2.40 -25.41
CA PRO A 262 10.16 1.27 -25.49
C PRO A 262 10.65 0.97 -26.91
N GLU A 263 9.82 1.20 -27.92
CA GLU A 263 10.09 0.99 -29.33
C GLU A 263 11.17 1.96 -29.89
N ASP A 264 11.22 3.19 -29.35
CA ASP A 264 12.14 4.25 -29.79
C ASP A 264 13.50 4.17 -29.08
N LEU A 265 13.62 3.33 -28.05
CA LEU A 265 14.83 3.24 -27.23
C LEU A 265 16.07 2.88 -28.07
N ALA A 266 15.95 1.91 -28.97
CA ALA A 266 17.06 1.43 -29.76
C ALA A 266 17.65 2.54 -30.66
N GLU A 267 16.81 3.31 -31.35
CA GLU A 267 17.20 4.44 -32.18
C GLU A 267 17.93 5.53 -31.40
N LEU A 268 17.43 5.84 -30.17
CA LEU A 268 18.08 6.83 -29.30
C LEU A 268 19.47 6.37 -28.84
N LEU A 269 19.63 5.08 -28.54
CA LEU A 269 20.92 4.53 -28.12
C LEU A 269 21.93 4.52 -29.31
N GLU A 270 21.50 4.18 -30.50
CA GLU A 270 22.28 4.29 -31.70
C GLU A 270 22.68 5.75 -32.01
N GLY A 271 21.80 6.70 -31.67
CA GLY A 271 22.05 8.14 -31.74
C GLY A 271 22.98 8.68 -30.64
N GLY A 272 23.54 7.83 -29.79
CA GLY A 272 24.50 8.20 -28.76
C GLY A 272 23.90 8.55 -27.39
N ALA A 273 22.62 8.28 -27.17
CA ALA A 273 22.05 8.39 -25.81
C ALA A 273 22.58 7.28 -24.90
N THR A 274 22.68 7.57 -23.60
CA THR A 274 23.10 6.60 -22.58
C THR A 274 21.91 6.13 -21.76
N LEU A 275 21.76 4.82 -21.61
CA LEU A 275 20.71 4.21 -20.80
C LEU A 275 21.16 4.04 -19.35
N ILE A 276 20.38 4.54 -18.40
CA ILE A 276 20.62 4.47 -16.97
C ILE A 276 19.53 3.62 -16.31
N ASP A 277 19.94 2.62 -15.54
CA ASP A 277 19.07 1.78 -14.72
C ASP A 277 19.14 2.23 -13.25
N VAL A 278 18.05 2.82 -12.75
CA VAL A 278 17.99 3.33 -11.37
C VAL A 278 17.41 2.34 -10.38
N ARG A 279 17.33 1.05 -10.74
CA ARG A 279 16.88 -0.04 -9.88
C ARG A 279 18.00 -0.51 -8.94
N GLU A 280 17.56 -1.24 -7.92
CA GLU A 280 18.49 -1.89 -6.99
C GLU A 280 19.21 -3.09 -7.65
N PRO A 281 20.42 -3.46 -7.16
CA PRO A 281 21.21 -4.57 -7.74
C PRO A 281 20.40 -5.87 -7.90
N GLY A 282 19.66 -6.30 -6.89
CA GLY A 282 18.88 -7.54 -6.92
C GLY A 282 17.76 -7.54 -7.99
N GLU A 283 17.21 -6.37 -8.33
CA GLU A 283 16.22 -6.26 -9.41
C GLU A 283 16.85 -6.49 -10.79
N ARG A 284 18.13 -6.19 -10.93
CA ARG A 284 18.87 -6.33 -12.17
C ARG A 284 19.26 -7.78 -12.44
N GLU A 285 19.35 -8.61 -11.41
CA GLU A 285 19.62 -10.05 -11.57
C GLU A 285 18.45 -10.80 -12.21
N ILE A 286 17.23 -10.25 -12.16
CA ILE A 286 16.04 -10.86 -12.76
C ILE A 286 16.00 -10.62 -14.25
N VAL A 287 16.17 -9.37 -14.69
CA VAL A 287 16.17 -8.94 -16.10
C VAL A 287 16.87 -7.60 -16.24
N THR A 288 17.60 -7.37 -17.34
CA THR A 288 18.26 -6.10 -17.63
C THR A 288 18.09 -5.72 -19.09
N ILE A 289 17.96 -4.41 -19.36
CA ILE A 289 18.09 -3.90 -20.74
C ILE A 289 19.56 -3.88 -21.09
N PRO A 290 20.00 -4.54 -22.18
CA PRO A 290 21.40 -4.56 -22.58
C PRO A 290 22.00 -3.15 -22.70
N GLY A 291 23.21 -2.96 -22.17
CA GLY A 291 23.92 -1.67 -22.20
C GLY A 291 23.49 -0.67 -21.12
N ALA A 292 22.51 -0.98 -20.28
CA ALA A 292 22.09 -0.09 -19.19
C ALA A 292 23.18 0.03 -18.10
N ILE A 293 23.57 1.25 -17.80
CA ILE A 293 24.52 1.58 -16.72
C ILE A 293 23.77 1.57 -15.39
N PRO A 294 24.23 0.79 -14.39
CA PRO A 294 23.62 0.78 -13.06
C PRO A 294 23.94 2.08 -12.30
N LEU A 295 22.90 2.79 -11.91
CA LEU A 295 23.01 3.96 -11.04
C LEU A 295 21.76 4.05 -10.15
N PRO A 296 21.69 3.36 -9.01
CA PRO A 296 20.53 3.33 -8.15
C PRO A 296 19.97 4.72 -7.84
N LEU A 297 18.64 4.84 -7.74
CA LEU A 297 17.96 6.12 -7.52
C LEU A 297 18.57 6.92 -6.37
N ALA A 298 18.89 6.26 -5.25
CA ALA A 298 19.52 6.92 -4.11
C ALA A 298 20.82 7.63 -4.48
N ALA A 299 21.64 7.05 -5.35
CA ALA A 299 22.90 7.66 -5.83
C ALA A 299 22.62 8.89 -6.71
N VAL A 300 21.61 8.82 -7.60
CA VAL A 300 21.19 9.99 -8.42
C VAL A 300 20.75 11.14 -7.53
N LEU A 301 19.92 10.86 -6.53
CA LEU A 301 19.42 11.87 -5.57
C LEU A 301 20.54 12.45 -4.71
N ALA A 302 21.52 11.64 -4.34
CA ALA A 302 22.73 12.09 -3.61
C ALA A 302 23.72 12.88 -4.48
N GLY A 303 23.41 13.11 -5.77
CA GLY A 303 24.24 13.92 -6.64
C GLY A 303 25.37 13.17 -7.35
N ALA A 304 25.32 11.86 -7.46
CA ALA A 304 26.32 11.07 -8.16
C ALA A 304 26.58 11.60 -9.59
N PRO A 305 27.83 11.51 -10.09
CA PRO A 305 28.17 11.92 -11.45
C PRO A 305 27.47 11.01 -12.46
N VAL A 306 27.02 11.61 -13.56
CA VAL A 306 26.37 10.89 -14.67
C VAL A 306 27.14 11.10 -15.97
N PRO A 307 27.01 10.20 -16.95
CA PRO A 307 27.60 10.38 -18.27
C PRO A 307 27.13 11.68 -18.95
N PRO A 308 27.96 12.31 -19.76
CA PRO A 308 27.55 13.48 -20.55
C PRO A 308 26.62 13.05 -21.69
N GLY A 309 25.82 14.01 -22.19
CA GLY A 309 24.91 13.81 -23.32
C GLY A 309 23.47 13.53 -22.90
N VAL A 310 22.70 12.95 -23.81
CA VAL A 310 21.30 12.59 -23.57
C VAL A 310 21.23 11.30 -22.76
N LEU A 311 20.49 11.33 -21.65
CA LEU A 311 20.26 10.16 -20.83
C LEU A 311 18.83 9.65 -21.00
N VAL A 312 18.66 8.36 -21.20
CA VAL A 312 17.38 7.66 -21.04
C VAL A 312 17.44 6.91 -19.71
N VAL A 313 16.49 7.15 -18.83
CA VAL A 313 16.49 6.59 -17.48
C VAL A 313 15.32 5.65 -17.33
N HIS A 314 15.56 4.45 -16.82
CA HIS A 314 14.49 3.49 -16.55
C HIS A 314 14.55 2.94 -15.14
N CYS A 315 13.40 2.44 -14.69
CA CYS A 315 13.26 1.60 -13.52
C CYS A 315 12.33 0.42 -13.82
N LYS A 316 11.63 -0.13 -12.83
CA LYS A 316 10.65 -1.21 -13.04
C LYS A 316 9.48 -0.73 -13.92
N SER A 317 8.75 0.33 -13.48
CA SER A 317 7.48 0.78 -14.08
C SER A 317 7.45 2.26 -14.51
N GLY A 318 8.58 2.97 -14.44
CA GLY A 318 8.68 4.38 -14.84
C GLY A 318 8.64 5.41 -13.70
N GLY A 319 8.14 5.07 -12.52
CA GLY A 319 7.97 6.04 -11.42
C GLY A 319 9.28 6.53 -10.78
N ARG A 320 10.18 5.60 -10.39
CA ARG A 320 11.51 5.93 -9.84
C ARG A 320 12.37 6.68 -10.85
N SER A 321 12.33 6.25 -12.11
CA SER A 321 13.09 6.88 -13.18
C SER A 321 12.55 8.27 -13.53
N ALA A 322 11.26 8.53 -13.47
CA ALA A 322 10.69 9.88 -13.61
C ALA A 322 11.24 10.84 -12.55
N ARG A 323 11.40 10.37 -11.33
CA ARG A 323 11.98 11.14 -10.24
C ARG A 323 13.47 11.41 -10.45
N ALA A 324 14.22 10.39 -10.89
CA ALA A 324 15.61 10.57 -11.29
C ALA A 324 15.76 11.59 -12.41
N VAL A 325 14.90 11.52 -13.44
CA VAL A 325 14.86 12.49 -14.54
C VAL A 325 14.60 13.90 -14.06
N ALA A 326 13.63 14.11 -13.17
CA ALA A 326 13.37 15.44 -12.59
C ALA A 326 14.61 16.00 -11.85
N THR A 327 15.29 15.18 -11.06
CA THR A 327 16.51 15.56 -10.35
C THR A 327 17.65 15.87 -11.32
N LEU A 328 17.84 15.08 -12.36
CA LEU A 328 18.87 15.29 -13.39
C LEU A 328 18.61 16.55 -14.20
N ARG A 329 17.37 16.80 -14.61
CA ARG A 329 16.97 18.03 -15.31
C ARG A 329 17.19 19.27 -14.48
N ALA A 330 16.89 19.22 -13.17
CA ALA A 330 17.19 20.33 -12.24
C ALA A 330 18.70 20.63 -12.14
N ARG A 331 19.55 19.66 -12.46
CA ARG A 331 21.02 19.80 -12.56
C ARG A 331 21.51 20.18 -13.97
N GLY A 332 20.61 20.47 -14.90
CA GLY A 332 20.94 20.85 -16.28
C GLY A 332 21.29 19.67 -17.21
N VAL A 333 20.96 18.45 -16.83
CA VAL A 333 21.19 17.24 -17.62
C VAL A 333 19.99 16.95 -18.54
N ASP A 334 20.23 16.71 -19.83
CA ASP A 334 19.15 16.24 -20.74
C ASP A 334 18.83 14.78 -20.44
N ALA A 335 17.80 14.56 -19.62
CA ALA A 335 17.36 13.26 -19.19
C ALA A 335 15.90 13.02 -19.59
N ARG A 336 15.59 11.81 -20.05
CA ARG A 336 14.25 11.36 -20.47
C ARG A 336 13.89 10.07 -19.79
N ASN A 337 12.62 9.90 -19.46
CA ASN A 337 12.13 8.67 -18.84
C ASN A 337 11.77 7.62 -19.89
N LEU A 338 12.08 6.35 -19.64
CA LEU A 338 11.55 5.24 -20.43
C LEU A 338 10.13 4.93 -19.96
N ASP A 339 9.15 5.12 -20.82
CA ASP A 339 7.73 4.96 -20.52
C ASP A 339 7.39 3.51 -20.12
N GLY A 340 6.80 3.36 -18.93
CA GLY A 340 6.49 2.04 -18.38
C GLY A 340 7.69 1.22 -17.89
N GLY A 341 8.92 1.77 -18.00
CA GLY A 341 10.16 1.16 -17.52
C GLY A 341 10.47 -0.18 -18.18
N ILE A 342 11.22 -1.04 -17.44
CA ILE A 342 11.63 -2.35 -17.98
C ILE A 342 10.45 -3.29 -18.22
N LEU A 343 9.34 -3.15 -17.46
CA LEU A 343 8.15 -3.97 -17.69
C LEU A 343 7.55 -3.72 -19.06
N ALA A 344 7.42 -2.46 -19.46
CA ALA A 344 6.92 -2.12 -20.80
C ALA A 344 7.92 -2.50 -21.89
N TRP A 345 9.21 -2.37 -21.62
CA TRP A 345 10.25 -2.78 -22.58
C TRP A 345 10.22 -4.30 -22.81
N VAL A 346 10.15 -5.12 -21.75
CA VAL A 346 10.03 -6.58 -21.89
C VAL A 346 8.75 -6.92 -22.63
N ALA A 347 7.60 -6.40 -22.22
CA ALA A 347 6.31 -6.74 -22.83
C ALA A 347 6.24 -6.43 -24.34
N ARG A 348 6.96 -5.39 -24.81
CA ARG A 348 6.87 -4.92 -26.20
C ARG A 348 8.05 -5.32 -27.07
N ILE A 349 9.25 -5.46 -26.48
CA ILE A 349 10.51 -5.67 -27.24
C ILE A 349 11.07 -7.08 -27.03
N ARG A 350 10.92 -7.66 -25.82
CA ARG A 350 11.49 -8.96 -25.45
C ARG A 350 10.48 -9.81 -24.63
N PRO A 351 9.31 -10.13 -25.22
CA PRO A 351 8.24 -10.84 -24.49
C PRO A 351 8.64 -12.25 -24.02
N GLU A 352 9.74 -12.80 -24.54
CA GLU A 352 10.31 -14.08 -24.13
C GLU A 352 11.15 -14.01 -22.85
N GLU A 353 11.53 -12.81 -22.39
CA GLU A 353 12.32 -12.67 -21.17
C GLU A 353 11.43 -12.72 -19.92
N SER A 354 11.96 -13.36 -18.87
CA SER A 354 11.29 -13.38 -17.58
C SER A 354 11.24 -11.98 -16.97
N THR A 355 10.11 -11.64 -16.35
CA THR A 355 9.94 -10.42 -15.57
C THR A 355 9.61 -10.73 -14.12
N TYR A 356 9.50 -9.67 -13.31
CA TYR A 356 9.16 -9.77 -11.89
C TYR A 356 7.85 -10.51 -11.65
#